data_3f5473831a788b38bc3ce458ef94f320
#
_entry.id   3f5473831a788b38bc3ce458ef94f320
#
_cell.length_a   1.000
_cell.length_b   1.000
_cell.length_c   1.000
_cell.angle_alpha   90.00
_cell.angle_beta   90.00
_cell.angle_gamma   90.00
#
_symmetry.space_group_name_H-M   'P 1'
#
loop_
_entity.id
_entity.type
_entity.pdbx_description
1 polymer ?
#
loop_
_entity_poly.entity_id
_entity_poly.type
_entity_poly.pdbx_seq_one_letter_code
_entity_poly.pdbx_strand_id
1 'polypeptide(L)'
;LLPTIQRLSQDTKWRWLVTFHPKMAQSTVSAYKAAQHENLTFIETDNAMPLMLEADLMLGDNSSMLVEFLMLNKPVVTVKNEHPKPHLINVTDPLKIENSIEYALTRPEELMGKIADYGAQTHPYQDGQSSARILDATEDMLTNPPNLKKKPLNLIRRFKMRKKLGYWQW
;
A
#
# COMPACT_ATOMS: atom_id res chain seq x y z
N LEU A 1 -17.54 -0.04 -5.93
CA LEU A 1 -16.61 -1.08 -6.41
C LEU A 1 -17.24 -2.49 -6.33
N LEU A 2 -17.98 -2.83 -5.25
CA LEU A 2 -18.58 -4.17 -5.08
C LEU A 2 -19.41 -4.64 -6.30
N PRO A 3 -20.33 -3.85 -6.88
CA PRO A 3 -21.09 -4.31 -8.06
C PRO A 3 -20.20 -4.66 -9.25
N THR A 4 -19.09 -3.94 -9.43
CA THR A 4 -18.13 -4.22 -10.51
C THR A 4 -17.41 -5.54 -10.25
N ILE A 5 -16.93 -5.77 -9.01
CA ILE A 5 -16.26 -7.03 -8.65
C ILE A 5 -17.24 -8.20 -8.76
N GLN A 6 -18.47 -8.06 -8.29
CA GLN A 6 -19.51 -9.10 -8.44
C GLN A 6 -19.75 -9.45 -9.90
N ARG A 7 -19.82 -8.46 -10.78
CA ARG A 7 -19.99 -8.69 -12.23
C ARG A 7 -18.77 -9.44 -12.81
N LEU A 8 -17.58 -8.96 -12.54
CA LEU A 8 -16.34 -9.52 -13.11
C LEU A 8 -16.00 -10.90 -12.56
N SER A 9 -16.43 -11.22 -11.35
CA SER A 9 -16.16 -12.53 -10.72
C SER A 9 -17.15 -13.63 -11.16
N GLN A 10 -18.24 -13.29 -11.89
CA GLN A 10 -19.09 -14.29 -12.50
C GLN A 10 -18.38 -15.05 -13.64
N ASP A 11 -17.40 -14.41 -14.26
CA ASP A 11 -16.52 -15.08 -15.22
C ASP A 11 -15.40 -15.84 -14.47
N THR A 12 -15.06 -17.05 -14.96
CA THR A 12 -13.97 -17.87 -14.41
C THR A 12 -12.58 -17.39 -14.80
N LYS A 13 -12.50 -16.26 -15.51
CA LYS A 13 -11.25 -15.67 -16.02
C LYS A 13 -10.25 -15.35 -14.91
N TRP A 14 -10.75 -14.88 -13.75
CA TRP A 14 -9.93 -14.50 -12.59
C TRP A 14 -10.53 -15.04 -11.30
N ARG A 15 -9.67 -15.43 -10.38
CA ARG A 15 -10.03 -15.69 -9.00
C ARG A 15 -9.80 -14.42 -8.17
N TRP A 16 -10.78 -14.02 -7.42
CA TRP A 16 -10.77 -12.81 -6.60
C TRP A 16 -10.58 -13.15 -5.13
N LEU A 17 -9.49 -12.65 -4.57
CA LEU A 17 -9.22 -12.70 -3.14
C LEU A 17 -9.44 -11.30 -2.57
N VAL A 18 -10.38 -11.15 -1.67
CA VAL A 18 -10.73 -9.84 -1.08
C VAL A 18 -10.41 -9.84 0.39
N THR A 19 -9.68 -8.84 0.83
CA THR A 19 -9.44 -8.56 2.25
C THR A 19 -9.53 -7.06 2.50
N PHE A 20 -9.80 -6.69 3.75
CA PHE A 20 -9.92 -5.29 4.14
C PHE A 20 -9.10 -4.99 5.39
N HIS A 21 -8.76 -3.71 5.54
CA HIS A 21 -8.19 -3.22 6.78
C HIS A 21 -9.17 -3.49 7.96
N PRO A 22 -8.69 -3.88 9.16
CA PRO A 22 -9.56 -4.18 10.32
C PRO A 22 -10.52 -3.06 10.73
N LYS A 23 -10.24 -1.81 10.34
CA LYS A 23 -11.11 -0.65 10.61
C LYS A 23 -12.17 -0.40 9.54
N MET A 24 -12.31 -1.29 8.54
CA MET A 24 -13.37 -1.16 7.54
C MET A 24 -14.74 -1.24 8.18
N ALA A 25 -15.70 -0.45 7.67
CA ALA A 25 -17.07 -0.46 8.15
C ALA A 25 -17.68 -1.87 8.04
N GLN A 26 -18.28 -2.35 9.12
CA GLN A 26 -18.84 -3.71 9.20
C GLN A 26 -19.90 -3.98 8.12
N SER A 27 -20.67 -2.96 7.72
CA SER A 27 -21.63 -3.07 6.63
C SER A 27 -20.97 -3.41 5.30
N THR A 28 -19.80 -2.81 5.02
CA THR A 28 -19.00 -3.13 3.82
C THR A 28 -18.47 -4.55 3.89
N VAL A 29 -17.88 -4.95 5.02
CA VAL A 29 -17.39 -6.32 5.24
C VAL A 29 -18.50 -7.35 5.03
N SER A 30 -19.68 -7.13 5.63
CA SER A 30 -20.84 -8.02 5.50
C SER A 30 -21.32 -8.13 4.06
N ALA A 31 -21.32 -7.02 3.30
CA ALA A 31 -21.72 -7.02 1.89
C ALA A 31 -20.77 -7.87 1.01
N TYR A 32 -19.46 -7.79 1.26
CA TYR A 32 -18.51 -8.62 0.52
C TYR A 32 -18.54 -10.09 0.95
N LYS A 33 -18.76 -10.37 2.25
CA LYS A 33 -18.98 -11.74 2.74
C LYS A 33 -20.22 -12.37 2.10
N ALA A 34 -21.30 -11.62 1.96
CA ALA A 34 -22.54 -12.08 1.33
C ALA A 34 -22.40 -12.28 -0.20
N ALA A 35 -21.44 -11.62 -0.83
CA ALA A 35 -21.17 -11.71 -2.26
C ALA A 35 -20.25 -12.88 -2.66
N GLN A 36 -19.75 -13.66 -1.70
CA GLN A 36 -18.84 -14.78 -1.97
C GLN A 36 -19.47 -15.87 -2.84
N HIS A 37 -18.67 -16.41 -3.73
CA HIS A 37 -18.96 -17.58 -4.55
C HIS A 37 -17.65 -18.23 -5.02
N GLU A 38 -17.68 -19.21 -5.89
CA GLU A 38 -16.50 -20.00 -6.31
C GLU A 38 -15.29 -19.12 -6.71
N ASN A 39 -15.50 -18.04 -7.48
CA ASN A 39 -14.44 -17.17 -7.97
C ASN A 39 -14.22 -15.91 -7.13
N LEU A 40 -14.98 -15.70 -6.05
CA LEU A 40 -14.88 -14.53 -5.17
C LEU A 40 -14.85 -14.98 -3.70
N THR A 41 -13.67 -14.92 -3.11
CA THR A 41 -13.45 -15.30 -1.71
C THR A 41 -13.10 -14.07 -0.87
N PHE A 42 -13.84 -13.85 0.22
CA PHE A 42 -13.48 -12.85 1.23
C PHE A 42 -12.65 -13.51 2.33
N ILE A 43 -11.47 -12.95 2.61
CA ILE A 43 -10.52 -13.50 3.58
C ILE A 43 -10.33 -12.50 4.71
N GLU A 44 -10.72 -12.89 5.90
CA GLU A 44 -10.50 -12.11 7.12
C GLU A 44 -9.13 -12.46 7.69
N THR A 45 -8.21 -11.53 7.61
CA THR A 45 -6.83 -11.73 8.06
C THR A 45 -6.20 -10.41 8.49
N ASP A 46 -5.34 -10.45 9.47
CA ASP A 46 -4.43 -9.38 9.88
C ASP A 46 -3.06 -9.47 9.19
N ASN A 47 -2.79 -10.59 8.49
CA ASN A 47 -1.60 -10.80 7.70
C ASN A 47 -1.97 -11.05 6.22
N ALA A 48 -1.89 -10.01 5.40
CA ALA A 48 -2.21 -10.10 3.98
C ALA A 48 -1.03 -10.59 3.10
N MET A 49 0.17 -10.77 3.67
CA MET A 49 1.36 -11.17 2.90
C MET A 49 1.17 -12.46 2.09
N PRO A 50 0.59 -13.56 2.63
CA PRO A 50 0.33 -14.76 1.84
C PRO A 50 -0.55 -14.49 0.63
N LEU A 51 -1.57 -13.65 0.76
CA LEU A 51 -2.47 -13.28 -0.34
C LEU A 51 -1.73 -12.46 -1.41
N MET A 52 -0.88 -11.54 -0.99
CA MET A 52 -0.06 -10.73 -1.91
C MET A 52 0.95 -11.59 -2.68
N LEU A 53 1.51 -12.61 -2.05
CA LEU A 53 2.43 -13.54 -2.72
C LEU A 53 1.69 -14.40 -3.76
N GLU A 54 0.46 -14.82 -3.47
CA GLU A 54 -0.37 -15.63 -4.36
C GLU A 54 -0.93 -14.83 -5.54
N ALA A 55 -1.35 -13.58 -5.33
CA ALA A 55 -2.01 -12.77 -6.35
C ALA A 55 -1.05 -12.28 -7.45
N ASP A 56 -1.51 -12.25 -8.69
CA ASP A 56 -0.77 -11.72 -9.85
C ASP A 56 -0.93 -10.21 -10.01
N LEU A 57 -2.02 -9.64 -9.49
CA LEU A 57 -2.37 -8.23 -9.58
C LEU A 57 -3.11 -7.79 -8.32
N MET A 58 -2.90 -6.56 -7.89
CA MET A 58 -3.67 -5.93 -6.83
C MET A 58 -4.59 -4.85 -7.37
N LEU A 59 -5.87 -4.92 -6.98
CA LEU A 59 -6.85 -3.85 -7.20
C LEU A 59 -7.15 -3.17 -5.86
N GLY A 60 -6.91 -1.88 -5.77
CA GLY A 60 -7.11 -1.12 -4.53
C GLY A 60 -7.44 0.34 -4.75
N ASP A 61 -7.55 1.11 -3.68
CA ASP A 61 -7.79 2.55 -3.75
C ASP A 61 -6.55 3.36 -3.30
N ASN A 62 -6.34 3.48 -2.00
CA ASN A 62 -5.24 4.23 -1.41
C ASN A 62 -4.80 3.56 -0.10
N SER A 63 -3.87 2.64 -0.18
CA SER A 63 -3.37 1.85 0.95
C SER A 63 -1.85 1.70 0.89
N SER A 64 -1.20 1.60 2.05
CA SER A 64 0.23 1.24 2.13
C SER A 64 0.53 -0.15 1.55
N MET A 65 -0.46 -1.05 1.55
CA MET A 65 -0.33 -2.37 0.93
C MET A 65 -0.02 -2.31 -0.57
N LEU A 66 -0.43 -1.22 -1.28
CA LEU A 66 -0.06 -1.02 -2.69
C LEU A 66 1.46 -0.94 -2.84
N VAL A 67 2.15 -0.25 -1.91
CA VAL A 67 3.60 -0.15 -1.90
C VAL A 67 4.24 -1.51 -1.67
N GLU A 68 3.76 -2.25 -0.69
CA GLU A 68 4.26 -3.60 -0.39
C GLU A 68 4.08 -4.55 -1.58
N PHE A 69 2.93 -4.46 -2.29
CA PHE A 69 2.68 -5.26 -3.47
C PHE A 69 3.60 -4.90 -4.65
N LEU A 70 3.87 -3.60 -4.85
CA LEU A 70 4.84 -3.13 -5.85
C LEU A 70 6.26 -3.62 -5.55
N MET A 71 6.64 -3.79 -4.27
CA MET A 71 7.95 -4.36 -3.88
C MET A 71 8.07 -5.84 -4.31
N LEU A 72 6.97 -6.55 -4.54
CA LEU A 72 6.96 -7.88 -5.13
C LEU A 72 7.12 -7.87 -6.67
N ASN A 73 7.36 -6.69 -7.27
CA ASN A 73 7.44 -6.48 -8.71
C ASN A 73 6.17 -6.96 -9.44
N LYS A 74 5.01 -6.66 -8.88
CA LYS A 74 3.69 -7.02 -9.41
C LYS A 74 2.87 -5.77 -9.72
N PRO A 75 2.04 -5.79 -10.78
CA PRO A 75 1.26 -4.63 -11.20
C PRO A 75 0.12 -4.32 -10.23
N VAL A 76 -0.19 -3.02 -10.11
CA VAL A 76 -1.28 -2.50 -9.28
C VAL A 76 -2.21 -1.66 -10.13
N VAL A 77 -3.51 -1.94 -10.04
CA VAL A 77 -4.59 -1.09 -10.56
C VAL A 77 -5.24 -0.38 -9.39
N THR A 78 -5.32 0.94 -9.45
CA THR A 78 -5.99 1.74 -8.42
C THR A 78 -7.30 2.31 -8.94
N VAL A 79 -8.29 2.45 -8.05
CA VAL A 79 -9.59 3.01 -8.37
C VAL A 79 -9.76 4.34 -7.64
N LYS A 80 -9.92 5.43 -8.43
CA LYS A 80 -10.10 6.79 -7.91
C LYS A 80 -9.01 7.23 -6.93
N ASN A 81 -7.77 6.82 -7.17
CA ASN A 81 -6.64 7.30 -6.39
C ASN A 81 -6.44 8.80 -6.67
N GLU A 82 -6.41 9.62 -5.61
CA GLU A 82 -6.28 11.08 -5.72
C GLU A 82 -4.86 11.52 -6.10
N HIS A 83 -3.87 10.66 -5.89
CA HIS A 83 -2.46 10.93 -6.18
C HIS A 83 -1.84 9.85 -7.07
N PRO A 84 -2.34 9.65 -8.29
CA PRO A 84 -1.83 8.61 -9.19
C PRO A 84 -0.35 8.82 -9.49
N LYS A 85 0.39 7.71 -9.53
CA LYS A 85 1.83 7.70 -9.81
C LYS A 85 2.10 6.93 -11.10
N PRO A 86 3.24 7.19 -11.79
CA PRO A 86 3.55 6.52 -13.07
C PRO A 86 3.64 4.99 -13.01
N HIS A 87 3.90 4.43 -11.85
CA HIS A 87 3.98 2.99 -11.60
C HIS A 87 2.63 2.36 -11.19
N LEU A 88 1.52 3.13 -11.29
CA LEU A 88 0.16 2.69 -10.99
C LEU A 88 -0.73 2.89 -12.22
N ILE A 89 -1.64 1.96 -12.46
CA ILE A 89 -2.73 2.16 -13.42
C ILE A 89 -3.92 2.70 -12.62
N ASN A 90 -4.24 3.99 -12.77
CA ASN A 90 -5.36 4.59 -12.03
C ASN A 90 -6.62 4.68 -12.89
N VAL A 91 -7.71 4.11 -12.40
CA VAL A 91 -9.02 4.05 -13.07
C VAL A 91 -10.01 4.91 -12.32
N THR A 92 -10.63 5.84 -13.00
CA THR A 92 -11.69 6.69 -12.43
C THR A 92 -13.10 6.21 -12.83
N ASP A 93 -13.22 5.52 -13.96
CA ASP A 93 -14.45 4.97 -14.48
C ASP A 93 -14.52 3.46 -14.20
N PRO A 94 -15.50 2.97 -13.41
CA PRO A 94 -15.63 1.55 -13.10
C PRO A 94 -15.75 0.63 -14.32
N LEU A 95 -16.22 1.14 -15.46
CA LEU A 95 -16.34 0.36 -16.70
C LEU A 95 -14.97 0.04 -17.33
N LYS A 96 -13.94 0.78 -16.97
CA LYS A 96 -12.57 0.57 -17.48
C LYS A 96 -11.73 -0.38 -16.61
N ILE A 97 -12.25 -0.82 -15.47
CA ILE A 97 -11.50 -1.69 -14.54
C ILE A 97 -11.07 -2.97 -15.23
N GLU A 98 -11.96 -3.62 -15.95
CA GLU A 98 -11.70 -4.89 -16.66
C GLU A 98 -10.53 -4.77 -17.63
N ASN A 99 -10.62 -3.83 -18.57
CA ASN A 99 -9.54 -3.59 -19.55
C ASN A 99 -8.21 -3.21 -18.89
N SER A 100 -8.28 -2.49 -17.76
CA SER A 100 -7.07 -2.10 -17.00
C SER A 100 -6.43 -3.28 -16.30
N ILE A 101 -7.20 -4.22 -15.79
CA ILE A 101 -6.71 -5.49 -15.22
C ILE A 101 -6.08 -6.33 -16.33
N GLU A 102 -6.76 -6.51 -17.46
CA GLU A 102 -6.23 -7.24 -18.60
C GLU A 102 -4.89 -6.67 -19.07
N TYR A 103 -4.83 -5.36 -19.27
CA TYR A 103 -3.60 -4.68 -19.66
C TYR A 103 -2.49 -4.89 -18.61
N ALA A 104 -2.79 -4.73 -17.32
CA ALA A 104 -1.81 -4.90 -16.26
C ALA A 104 -1.26 -6.34 -16.20
N LEU A 105 -2.11 -7.34 -16.41
CA LEU A 105 -1.73 -8.75 -16.42
C LEU A 105 -0.84 -9.12 -17.61
N THR A 106 -0.85 -8.36 -18.72
CA THR A 106 0.15 -8.53 -19.80
C THR A 106 1.56 -8.12 -19.37
N ARG A 107 1.70 -7.47 -18.20
CA ARG A 107 2.97 -6.98 -17.63
C ARG A 107 3.78 -6.15 -18.64
N PRO A 108 3.21 -5.05 -19.20
CA PRO A 108 3.88 -4.27 -20.21
C PRO A 108 5.25 -3.76 -19.73
N GLU A 109 6.27 -3.83 -20.57
CA GLU A 109 7.66 -3.49 -20.22
C GLU A 109 7.77 -2.09 -19.62
N GLU A 110 7.08 -1.10 -20.18
CA GLU A 110 7.07 0.26 -19.67
C GLU A 110 6.52 0.37 -18.24
N LEU A 111 5.41 -0.34 -17.95
CA LEU A 111 4.83 -0.35 -16.60
C LEU A 111 5.76 -1.06 -15.62
N MET A 112 6.27 -2.23 -16.02
CA MET A 112 7.15 -3.03 -15.16
C MET A 112 8.48 -2.31 -14.88
N GLY A 113 9.02 -1.57 -15.86
CA GLY A 113 10.18 -0.71 -15.66
C GLY A 113 9.93 0.38 -14.62
N LYS A 114 8.78 1.08 -14.69
CA LYS A 114 8.39 2.08 -13.68
C LYS A 114 8.19 1.48 -12.28
N ILE A 115 7.67 0.26 -12.19
CA ILE A 115 7.53 -0.46 -10.92
C ILE A 115 8.90 -0.83 -10.34
N ALA A 116 9.81 -1.35 -11.17
CA ALA A 116 11.17 -1.69 -10.77
C ALA A 116 11.95 -0.46 -10.29
N ASP A 117 11.88 0.65 -11.01
CA ASP A 117 12.51 1.93 -10.62
C ASP A 117 11.97 2.44 -9.28
N TYR A 118 10.65 2.38 -9.09
CA TYR A 118 10.03 2.75 -7.81
C TYR A 118 10.48 1.84 -6.67
N GLY A 119 10.57 0.53 -6.92
CA GLY A 119 11.07 -0.46 -5.96
C GLY A 119 12.51 -0.16 -5.54
N ALA A 120 13.40 0.08 -6.51
CA ALA A 120 14.80 0.40 -6.25
C ALA A 120 14.99 1.70 -5.45
N GLN A 121 14.12 2.70 -5.65
CA GLN A 121 14.15 3.96 -4.89
C GLN A 121 13.57 3.80 -3.48
N THR A 122 12.53 2.98 -3.31
CA THR A 122 11.81 2.84 -2.04
C THR A 122 12.48 1.84 -1.10
N HIS A 123 12.98 0.73 -1.64
CA HIS A 123 13.61 -0.36 -0.91
C HIS A 123 14.81 -0.92 -1.68
N PRO A 124 15.95 -0.21 -1.68
CA PRO A 124 17.11 -0.53 -2.52
C PRO A 124 17.80 -1.85 -2.13
N TYR A 125 17.57 -2.35 -0.93
CA TYR A 125 18.22 -3.57 -0.43
C TYR A 125 17.18 -4.66 -0.18
N GLN A 126 17.38 -5.84 -0.82
CA GLN A 126 16.47 -6.99 -0.69
C GLN A 126 17.16 -8.21 -0.09
N ASP A 127 18.23 -8.01 0.66
CA ASP A 127 19.12 -9.03 1.22
C ASP A 127 18.84 -9.37 2.69
N GLY A 128 17.77 -8.82 3.28
CA GLY A 128 17.40 -9.03 4.67
C GLY A 128 18.30 -8.33 5.70
N GLN A 129 19.25 -7.49 5.28
CA GLN A 129 20.25 -6.85 6.16
C GLN A 129 19.87 -5.41 6.56
N SER A 130 18.62 -4.98 6.34
CA SER A 130 18.20 -3.58 6.63
C SER A 130 18.35 -3.22 8.10
N SER A 131 18.05 -4.13 9.02
CA SER A 131 18.22 -3.90 10.47
C SER A 131 19.68 -3.72 10.86
N ALA A 132 20.60 -4.54 10.31
CA ALA A 132 22.02 -4.40 10.54
C ALA A 132 22.52 -3.02 10.07
N ARG A 133 22.15 -2.61 8.84
CA ARG A 133 22.52 -1.28 8.32
C ARG A 133 22.01 -0.12 9.17
N ILE A 134 20.81 -0.25 9.75
CA ILE A 134 20.27 0.78 10.66
C ILE A 134 21.10 0.85 11.94
N LEU A 135 21.51 -0.30 12.51
CA LEU A 135 22.36 -0.34 13.69
C LEU A 135 23.74 0.25 13.40
N ASP A 136 24.40 -0.17 12.32
CA ASP A 136 25.70 0.36 11.89
C ASP A 136 25.66 1.88 11.69
N ALA A 137 24.64 2.39 11.01
CA ALA A 137 24.45 3.83 10.81
C ALA A 137 24.18 4.58 12.12
N THR A 138 23.51 3.92 13.08
CA THR A 138 23.25 4.50 14.40
C THR A 138 24.55 4.56 15.23
N GLU A 139 25.36 3.51 15.21
CA GLU A 139 26.68 3.47 15.88
C GLU A 139 27.63 4.50 15.28
N ASP A 140 27.67 4.61 13.94
CA ASP A 140 28.47 5.64 13.26
C ASP A 140 28.01 7.05 13.66
N MET A 141 26.71 7.31 13.71
CA MET A 141 26.18 8.60 14.14
C MET A 141 26.50 8.95 15.59
N LEU A 142 26.63 7.96 16.48
CA LEU A 142 27.01 8.14 17.87
C LEU A 142 28.52 8.40 18.01
N THR A 143 29.33 7.70 17.22
CA THR A 143 30.81 7.78 17.24
C THR A 143 31.30 9.02 16.50
N ASN A 144 30.69 9.34 15.36
CA ASN A 144 31.04 10.44 14.49
C ASN A 144 29.83 11.39 14.31
N PRO A 145 29.36 12.06 15.37
CA PRO A 145 28.14 12.88 15.29
C PRO A 145 28.32 14.01 14.28
N PRO A 146 27.37 14.17 13.32
CA PRO A 146 27.40 15.28 12.38
C PRO A 146 27.28 16.62 13.13
N ASN A 147 27.92 17.66 12.61
CA ASN A 147 27.83 18.99 13.19
C ASN A 147 26.41 19.58 12.93
N LEU A 148 25.46 19.20 13.76
CA LEU A 148 24.07 19.64 13.65
C LEU A 148 23.91 21.03 14.24
N LYS A 149 23.21 21.91 13.51
CA LYS A 149 22.77 23.20 14.07
C LYS A 149 21.88 22.97 15.29
N LYS A 150 22.14 23.72 16.38
CA LYS A 150 21.30 23.67 17.57
C LYS A 150 19.84 23.95 17.20
N LYS A 151 18.93 23.09 17.63
CA LYS A 151 17.48 23.30 17.42
C LYS A 151 17.04 24.60 18.14
N PRO A 152 16.27 25.45 17.49
CA PRO A 152 15.71 26.62 18.15
C PRO A 152 14.80 26.19 19.30
N LEU A 153 14.77 26.95 20.38
CA LEU A 153 13.98 26.65 21.59
C LEU A 153 12.47 26.49 21.33
N ASN A 154 11.98 27.12 20.24
CA ASN A 154 10.57 27.04 19.81
C ASN A 154 9.56 27.29 20.94
N LEU A 155 9.82 28.26 21.81
CA LEU A 155 9.05 28.54 23.04
C LEU A 155 7.55 28.69 22.76
N ILE A 156 7.20 29.44 21.71
CA ILE A 156 5.80 29.65 21.31
C ILE A 156 5.11 28.31 20.94
N ARG A 157 5.80 27.45 20.18
CA ARG A 157 5.27 26.15 19.82
C ARG A 157 5.11 25.26 21.05
N ARG A 158 6.11 25.26 21.96
CA ARG A 158 6.05 24.50 23.21
C ARG A 158 4.88 24.94 24.08
N PHE A 159 4.68 26.25 24.21
CA PHE A 159 3.54 26.81 24.95
C PHE A 159 2.19 26.40 24.35
N LYS A 160 2.03 26.55 23.01
CA LYS A 160 0.81 26.12 22.30
C LYS A 160 0.53 24.63 22.45
N MET A 161 1.56 23.80 22.36
CA MET A 161 1.44 22.34 22.53
C MET A 161 1.02 21.98 23.96
N ARG A 162 1.67 22.56 24.98
CA ARG A 162 1.32 22.34 26.39
C ARG A 162 -0.11 22.78 26.71
N LYS A 163 -0.52 23.95 26.20
CA LYS A 163 -1.90 24.44 26.34
C LYS A 163 -2.90 23.45 25.69
N LYS A 164 -2.60 22.98 24.48
CA LYS A 164 -3.48 22.03 23.75
C LYS A 164 -3.60 20.67 24.46
N LEU A 165 -2.52 20.19 25.07
CA LEU A 165 -2.47 18.88 25.70
C LEU A 165 -2.78 18.93 27.22
N GLY A 166 -3.00 20.12 27.80
CA GLY A 166 -3.18 20.26 29.25
C GLY A 166 -1.95 19.88 30.08
N TYR A 167 -0.76 19.80 29.46
CA TYR A 167 0.46 19.25 30.08
C TYR A 167 1.41 20.38 30.49
N TRP A 168 1.54 20.64 31.81
CA TRP A 168 2.31 21.71 32.39
C TRP A 168 3.43 21.28 33.36
N GLN A 169 3.91 20.03 33.24
CA GLN A 169 5.07 19.59 34.03
C GLN A 169 6.35 20.26 33.48
N TRP A 170 7.15 20.77 34.42
CA TRP A 170 8.43 21.46 34.18
C TRP A 170 9.59 20.49 34.29
#